data_2630a268cb1025fdbbca4e54db766302
#
_entry.id   2630a268cb1025fdbbca4e54db766302
#
_cell.length_a   1.000
_cell.length_b   1.000
_cell.length_c   1.000
_cell.angle_alpha   90.00
_cell.angle_beta   90.00
_cell.angle_gamma   90.00
#
_symmetry.space_group_name_H-M   'P 1'
#
loop_
_entity.id
_entity.type
_entity.pdbx_description
1 polymer ?
#
loop_
_entity_poly.entity_id
_entity_poly.type
_entity_poly.pdbx_seq_one_letter_code
_entity_poly.pdbx_strand_id
1 'polypeptide(L)'
;MRLHAPLGFALLIAMTSLTAAGDDKDKAIKEDRKKYEGTWQVVSLEVNGNKSAEEDAKKITVVNEADGKWAIEVEGKVVARGTSEIDPTKKPKTVDLTMTEGEDKGKTSLGIYEFGEDSRKVCLAPAGKARPAEFSSTAANGHVLAVLKRMKK
;
A
#
# COMPACT_ATOMS: atom_id res chain seq x y z
N MET A 1 47.69 48.71 -33.03
CA MET A 1 47.82 47.58 -32.12
C MET A 1 46.49 47.30 -31.46
N ARG A 2 45.79 46.29 -31.87
CA ARG A 2 44.45 45.91 -31.31
C ARG A 2 44.61 44.60 -30.58
N LEU A 3 44.43 44.63 -29.28
CA LEU A 3 44.32 43.42 -28.46
C LEU A 3 42.88 42.94 -28.52
N HIS A 4 42.68 41.78 -29.05
CA HIS A 4 41.41 41.03 -28.93
C HIS A 4 41.57 40.02 -27.83
N ALA A 5 40.80 40.21 -26.75
CA ALA A 5 40.62 39.20 -25.73
C ALA A 5 39.44 38.30 -26.14
N PRO A 6 39.59 36.95 -26.07
CA PRO A 6 38.44 36.08 -26.27
C PRO A 6 37.66 35.94 -24.96
N LEU A 7 36.40 36.27 -25.05
CA LEU A 7 35.40 35.94 -24.02
C LEU A 7 35.25 34.40 -23.93
N GLY A 8 35.75 33.85 -22.86
CA GLY A 8 35.45 32.46 -22.50
C GLY A 8 34.01 32.35 -22.00
N PHE A 9 33.16 31.76 -22.81
CA PHE A 9 31.83 31.39 -22.42
C PHE A 9 31.91 30.11 -21.56
N ALA A 10 31.85 30.26 -20.22
CA ALA A 10 31.72 29.13 -19.32
C ALA A 10 30.29 28.62 -19.38
N LEU A 11 30.10 27.52 -20.10
CA LEU A 11 28.84 26.79 -20.12
C LEU A 11 28.68 26.06 -18.78
N LEU A 12 27.95 26.67 -17.85
CA LEU A 12 27.51 25.97 -16.64
C LEU A 12 26.45 24.93 -17.05
N ILE A 13 26.87 23.68 -17.18
CA ILE A 13 25.94 22.57 -17.29
C ILE A 13 25.35 22.37 -15.90
N ALA A 14 24.13 22.87 -15.71
CA ALA A 14 23.33 22.52 -14.56
C ALA A 14 22.94 21.05 -14.71
N MET A 15 23.71 20.16 -14.11
CA MET A 15 23.26 18.78 -13.88
C MET A 15 22.12 18.81 -12.87
N THR A 16 20.90 18.90 -13.36
CA THR A 16 19.72 18.65 -12.56
C THR A 16 19.73 17.18 -12.18
N SER A 17 19.99 16.91 -10.91
CA SER A 17 20.01 15.58 -10.32
C SER A 17 18.60 14.96 -10.36
N LEU A 18 18.35 14.15 -11.38
CA LEU A 18 17.13 13.33 -11.52
C LEU A 18 17.10 12.18 -10.50
N THR A 19 18.18 11.99 -9.73
CA THR A 19 18.36 10.89 -8.77
C THR A 19 17.67 11.11 -7.42
N ALA A 20 17.42 12.35 -7.00
CA ALA A 20 16.88 12.64 -5.67
C ALA A 20 15.44 12.17 -5.46
N ALA A 21 14.56 12.23 -6.47
CA ALA A 21 13.16 11.84 -6.36
C ALA A 21 12.98 10.31 -6.24
N GLY A 22 13.80 9.50 -6.92
CA GLY A 22 13.80 8.04 -6.84
C GLY A 22 14.28 7.55 -5.48
N ASP A 23 15.35 8.16 -4.94
CA ASP A 23 15.89 7.81 -3.62
C ASP A 23 14.92 8.16 -2.49
N ASP A 24 14.22 9.29 -2.57
CA ASP A 24 13.20 9.69 -1.60
C ASP A 24 11.99 8.75 -1.61
N LYS A 25 11.57 8.30 -2.79
CA LYS A 25 10.49 7.32 -2.93
C LYS A 25 10.89 5.97 -2.32
N ASP A 26 12.08 5.47 -2.63
CA ASP A 26 12.58 4.20 -2.08
C ASP A 26 12.72 4.25 -0.56
N LYS A 27 13.18 5.37 -0.02
CA LYS A 27 13.23 5.60 1.43
C LYS A 27 11.83 5.57 2.04
N ALA A 28 10.87 6.26 1.45
CA ALA A 28 9.48 6.28 1.92
C ALA A 28 8.86 4.87 1.88
N ILE A 29 9.12 4.08 0.84
CA ILE A 29 8.69 2.69 0.74
C ILE A 29 9.28 1.85 1.87
N LYS A 30 10.58 1.96 2.14
CA LYS A 30 11.24 1.23 3.22
C LYS A 30 10.67 1.58 4.59
N GLU A 31 10.40 2.85 4.84
CA GLU A 31 9.80 3.30 6.10
C GLU A 31 8.38 2.75 6.29
N ASP A 32 7.55 2.82 5.26
CA ASP A 32 6.19 2.29 5.34
C ASP A 32 6.17 0.75 5.39
N ARG A 33 7.11 0.05 4.73
CA ARG A 33 7.26 -1.41 4.85
C ARG A 33 7.53 -1.84 6.28
N LYS A 34 8.35 -1.13 7.03
CA LYS A 34 8.59 -1.40 8.46
C LYS A 34 7.32 -1.27 9.29
N LYS A 35 6.46 -0.31 8.95
CA LYS A 35 5.14 -0.15 9.60
C LYS A 35 4.16 -1.26 9.19
N TYR A 36 4.25 -1.73 7.95
CA TYR A 36 3.41 -2.82 7.44
C TYR A 36 3.74 -4.16 8.07
N GLU A 37 5.03 -4.44 8.31
CA GLU A 37 5.52 -5.71 8.83
C GLU A 37 4.89 -6.04 10.17
N GLY A 38 4.51 -7.30 10.34
CA GLY A 38 3.96 -7.84 11.57
C GLY A 38 2.57 -8.45 11.40
N THR A 39 1.94 -8.71 12.52
CA THR A 39 0.61 -9.33 12.59
C THR A 39 -0.42 -8.29 12.97
N TRP A 40 -1.51 -8.28 12.22
CA TRP A 40 -2.60 -7.31 12.34
C TRP A 40 -3.93 -8.03 12.52
N GLN A 41 -4.72 -7.62 13.50
CA GLN A 41 -6.08 -8.09 13.69
C GLN A 41 -7.06 -7.14 13.00
N VAL A 42 -7.98 -7.69 12.22
CA VAL A 42 -9.10 -6.91 11.67
C VAL A 42 -10.06 -6.59 12.81
N VAL A 43 -10.36 -5.30 12.98
CA VAL A 43 -11.30 -4.83 14.01
C VAL A 43 -12.59 -4.27 13.43
N SER A 44 -12.57 -3.91 12.14
CA SER A 44 -13.75 -3.48 11.39
C SER A 44 -13.62 -3.94 9.95
N LEU A 45 -14.68 -4.47 9.38
CA LEU A 45 -14.73 -4.94 8.00
C LEU A 45 -16.06 -4.59 7.36
N GLU A 46 -15.99 -3.92 6.23
CA GLU A 46 -17.16 -3.66 5.37
C GLU A 46 -16.88 -4.20 3.97
N VAL A 47 -17.81 -4.96 3.44
CA VAL A 47 -17.74 -5.53 2.09
C VAL A 47 -19.04 -5.23 1.37
N ASN A 48 -18.97 -4.61 0.19
CA ASN A 48 -20.13 -4.21 -0.59
C ASN A 48 -21.14 -3.37 0.22
N GLY A 49 -20.65 -2.53 1.12
CA GLY A 49 -21.49 -1.71 1.99
C GLY A 49 -22.06 -2.44 3.22
N ASN A 50 -21.78 -3.72 3.38
CA ASN A 50 -22.25 -4.51 4.52
C ASN A 50 -21.16 -4.61 5.57
N LYS A 51 -21.43 -4.11 6.76
CA LYS A 51 -20.52 -4.19 7.90
C LYS A 51 -20.63 -5.55 8.58
N SER A 52 -19.50 -6.24 8.73
CA SER A 52 -19.42 -7.47 9.49
C SER A 52 -19.58 -7.19 11.00
N ALA A 53 -20.10 -8.17 11.74
CA ALA A 53 -20.07 -8.11 13.18
C ALA A 53 -18.61 -8.02 13.67
N GLU A 54 -18.38 -7.25 14.74
CA GLU A 54 -17.04 -7.05 15.29
C GLU A 54 -16.37 -8.36 15.70
N GLU A 55 -17.15 -9.29 16.25
CA GLU A 55 -16.69 -10.62 16.63
C GLU A 55 -16.18 -11.43 15.44
N ASP A 56 -16.84 -11.32 14.29
CA ASP A 56 -16.42 -12.01 13.07
C ASP A 56 -15.20 -11.35 12.43
N ALA A 57 -15.16 -10.03 12.42
CA ALA A 57 -13.98 -9.29 11.95
C ALA A 57 -12.73 -9.67 12.73
N LYS A 58 -12.83 -9.80 14.04
CA LYS A 58 -11.70 -10.15 14.94
C LYS A 58 -11.15 -11.56 14.73
N LYS A 59 -11.86 -12.44 14.07
CA LYS A 59 -11.37 -13.76 13.67
C LYS A 59 -10.35 -13.70 12.54
N ILE A 60 -10.27 -12.57 11.85
CA ILE A 60 -9.41 -12.36 10.70
C ILE A 60 -8.12 -11.70 11.15
N THR A 61 -7.00 -12.32 10.78
CA THR A 61 -5.66 -11.81 11.04
C THR A 61 -4.91 -11.69 9.73
N VAL A 62 -4.11 -10.64 9.58
CA VAL A 62 -3.26 -10.42 8.41
C VAL A 62 -1.81 -10.39 8.87
N VAL A 63 -0.99 -11.27 8.31
CA VAL A 63 0.46 -11.30 8.54
C VAL A 63 1.15 -10.67 7.36
N ASN A 64 1.97 -9.66 7.60
CA ASN A 64 2.77 -9.00 6.59
C ASN A 64 4.26 -9.21 6.86
N GLU A 65 5.00 -9.65 5.86
CA GLU A 65 6.45 -9.82 5.90
C GLU A 65 7.16 -8.56 5.35
N ALA A 66 8.43 -8.39 5.72
CA ALA A 66 9.24 -7.24 5.30
C ALA A 66 9.42 -7.13 3.79
N ASP A 67 9.38 -8.25 3.07
CA ASP A 67 9.53 -8.34 1.61
C ASP A 67 8.25 -8.07 0.82
N GLY A 68 7.14 -7.79 1.51
CA GLY A 68 5.84 -7.51 0.89
C GLY A 68 4.93 -8.72 0.74
N LYS A 69 5.34 -9.91 1.16
CA LYS A 69 4.44 -11.06 1.23
C LYS A 69 3.41 -10.86 2.34
N TRP A 70 2.21 -11.38 2.11
CA TRP A 70 1.15 -11.34 3.10
C TRP A 70 0.36 -12.65 3.12
N ALA A 71 -0.24 -12.92 4.26
CA ALA A 71 -1.18 -14.01 4.45
C ALA A 71 -2.38 -13.53 5.24
N ILE A 72 -3.57 -14.00 4.87
CA ILE A 72 -4.80 -13.80 5.63
C ILE A 72 -5.12 -15.11 6.33
N GLU A 73 -5.36 -15.02 7.62
CA GLU A 73 -5.75 -16.15 8.46
C GLU A 73 -7.15 -15.90 9.02
N VAL A 74 -7.97 -16.94 9.05
CA VAL A 74 -9.26 -16.93 9.72
C VAL A 74 -9.24 -18.05 10.76
N GLU A 75 -9.43 -17.69 12.02
CA GLU A 75 -9.35 -18.62 13.16
C GLU A 75 -8.05 -19.46 13.15
N GLY A 76 -6.93 -18.82 12.81
CA GLY A 76 -5.60 -19.44 12.75
C GLY A 76 -5.29 -20.25 11.49
N LYS A 77 -6.23 -20.34 10.55
CA LYS A 77 -6.03 -21.04 9.27
C LYS A 77 -5.77 -20.05 8.15
N VAL A 78 -4.71 -20.25 7.38
CA VAL A 78 -4.41 -19.44 6.20
C VAL A 78 -5.44 -19.72 5.12
N VAL A 79 -6.13 -18.65 4.69
CA VAL A 79 -7.16 -18.71 3.63
C VAL A 79 -6.73 -18.00 2.36
N ALA A 80 -5.72 -17.13 2.43
CA ALA A 80 -5.20 -16.40 1.26
C ALA A 80 -3.73 -16.02 1.47
N ARG A 81 -2.97 -15.98 0.38
CA ARG A 81 -1.59 -15.51 0.34
C ARG A 81 -1.35 -14.65 -0.88
N GLY A 82 -0.44 -13.73 -0.77
CA GLY A 82 -0.06 -12.90 -1.89
C GLY A 82 1.15 -12.03 -1.62
N THR A 83 1.34 -11.10 -2.53
CA THR A 83 2.37 -10.06 -2.45
C THR A 83 1.72 -8.68 -2.55
N SER A 84 2.41 -7.67 -2.06
CA SER A 84 1.93 -6.29 -2.13
C SER A 84 3.00 -5.35 -2.66
N GLU A 85 2.56 -4.36 -3.42
CA GLU A 85 3.36 -3.19 -3.78
C GLU A 85 2.71 -1.97 -3.14
N ILE A 86 3.52 -1.08 -2.56
CA ILE A 86 3.03 0.14 -1.93
C ILE A 86 3.70 1.37 -2.55
N ASP A 87 2.96 2.45 -2.61
CA ASP A 87 3.49 3.77 -2.96
C ASP A 87 3.01 4.81 -1.96
N PRO A 88 3.83 5.12 -0.94
CA PRO A 88 3.49 6.10 0.07
C PRO A 88 3.64 7.56 -0.40
N THR A 89 4.13 7.80 -1.62
CA THR A 89 4.25 9.14 -2.20
C THR A 89 2.93 9.62 -2.80
N LYS A 90 1.98 8.72 -3.02
CA LYS A 90 0.64 9.04 -3.49
C LYS A 90 -0.25 9.56 -2.35
N LYS A 91 -1.31 10.28 -2.70
CA LYS A 91 -2.31 10.79 -1.75
C LYS A 91 -3.73 10.51 -2.29
N PRO A 92 -4.46 9.56 -1.65
CA PRO A 92 -4.01 8.65 -0.59
C PRO A 92 -2.86 7.73 -1.01
N LYS A 93 -2.12 7.20 -0.04
CA LYS A 93 -1.11 6.16 -0.27
C LYS A 93 -1.73 4.95 -0.94
N THR A 94 -1.04 4.32 -1.88
CA THR A 94 -1.58 3.21 -2.67
C THR A 94 -0.97 1.88 -2.29
N VAL A 95 -1.76 0.83 -2.41
CA VAL A 95 -1.35 -0.56 -2.23
C VAL A 95 -1.99 -1.44 -3.29
N ASP A 96 -1.19 -2.30 -3.91
CA ASP A 96 -1.65 -3.30 -4.87
C ASP A 96 -1.42 -4.67 -4.27
N LEU A 97 -2.48 -5.46 -4.14
CA LEU A 97 -2.42 -6.81 -3.60
C LEU A 97 -2.60 -7.82 -4.72
N THR A 98 -1.61 -8.68 -4.92
CA THR A 98 -1.65 -9.74 -5.92
C THR A 98 -1.73 -11.10 -5.22
N MET A 99 -2.71 -11.90 -5.60
CA MET A 99 -2.86 -13.27 -5.09
C MET A 99 -1.80 -14.18 -5.68
N THR A 100 -1.15 -15.00 -4.87
CA THR A 100 -0.14 -15.97 -5.30
C THR A 100 -0.61 -17.41 -5.26
N GLU A 101 -1.77 -17.67 -4.67
CA GLU A 101 -2.35 -19.01 -4.54
C GLU A 101 -3.86 -18.99 -4.78
N GLY A 102 -4.44 -20.15 -5.04
CA GLY A 102 -5.88 -20.36 -5.18
C GLY A 102 -6.41 -20.03 -6.57
N GLU A 103 -7.72 -19.96 -6.69
CA GLU A 103 -8.42 -19.69 -7.96
C GLU A 103 -8.13 -18.27 -8.50
N ASP A 104 -7.86 -17.34 -7.60
CA ASP A 104 -7.57 -15.94 -7.95
C ASP A 104 -6.08 -15.66 -8.15
N LYS A 105 -5.24 -16.68 -8.23
CA LYS A 105 -3.80 -16.54 -8.49
C LYS A 105 -3.53 -15.63 -9.68
N GLY A 106 -2.67 -14.62 -9.47
CA GLY A 106 -2.31 -13.63 -10.48
C GLY A 106 -3.25 -12.44 -10.58
N LYS A 107 -4.40 -12.46 -9.93
CA LYS A 107 -5.31 -11.31 -9.87
C LYS A 107 -4.79 -10.27 -8.89
N THR A 108 -4.91 -9.00 -9.26
CA THR A 108 -4.48 -7.85 -8.45
C THR A 108 -5.67 -6.98 -8.08
N SER A 109 -5.80 -6.70 -6.80
CA SER A 109 -6.75 -5.73 -6.26
C SER A 109 -6.01 -4.41 -5.98
N LEU A 110 -6.50 -3.33 -6.54
CA LEU A 110 -5.95 -1.99 -6.34
C LEU A 110 -6.58 -1.36 -5.10
N GLY A 111 -5.77 -0.74 -4.26
CA GLY A 111 -6.25 -0.16 -3.02
C GLY A 111 -5.52 1.09 -2.57
N ILE A 112 -6.00 1.62 -1.47
CA ILE A 112 -5.42 2.75 -0.74
C ILE A 112 -5.30 2.39 0.73
N TYR A 113 -4.33 3.00 1.42
CA TYR A 113 -4.12 2.75 2.83
C TYR A 113 -3.69 4.01 3.59
N GLU A 114 -3.89 3.98 4.89
CA GLU A 114 -3.34 4.97 5.82
C GLU A 114 -2.99 4.30 7.14
N PHE A 115 -1.98 4.83 7.83
CA PHE A 115 -1.63 4.43 9.19
C PHE A 115 -2.17 5.42 10.21
N GLY A 116 -2.72 4.90 11.30
CA GLY A 116 -2.90 5.61 12.55
C GLY A 116 -1.88 5.13 13.58
N GLU A 117 -2.07 5.52 14.85
CA GLU A 117 -1.31 4.97 15.95
C GLU A 117 -1.74 3.52 16.19
N ASP A 118 -0.82 2.56 16.00
CA ASP A 118 -1.05 1.11 16.08
C ASP A 118 -2.21 0.58 15.22
N SER A 119 -2.68 1.36 14.27
CA SER A 119 -3.78 1.00 13.38
C SER A 119 -3.44 1.22 11.91
N ARG A 120 -4.19 0.54 11.06
CA ARG A 120 -4.11 0.68 9.60
C ARG A 120 -5.51 0.59 9.02
N LYS A 121 -5.82 1.49 8.10
CA LYS A 121 -7.04 1.44 7.30
C LYS A 121 -6.67 1.10 5.87
N VAL A 122 -7.40 0.19 5.27
CA VAL A 122 -7.20 -0.26 3.88
C VAL A 122 -8.55 -0.29 3.18
N CYS A 123 -8.58 0.23 1.95
CA CYS A 123 -9.74 0.13 1.07
C CYS A 123 -9.31 -0.48 -0.25
N LEU A 124 -9.92 -1.59 -0.64
CA LEU A 124 -9.56 -2.38 -1.81
C LEU A 124 -10.73 -2.44 -2.80
N ALA A 125 -10.44 -2.20 -4.07
CA ALA A 125 -11.37 -2.48 -5.14
C ALA A 125 -11.33 -3.98 -5.51
N PRO A 126 -12.43 -4.54 -6.05
CA PRO A 126 -12.38 -5.87 -6.65
C PRO A 126 -11.32 -5.94 -7.76
N ALA A 127 -10.74 -7.12 -7.97
CA ALA A 127 -9.75 -7.32 -9.03
C ALA A 127 -10.30 -6.87 -10.40
N GLY A 128 -9.50 -6.12 -11.14
CA GLY A 128 -9.86 -5.58 -12.45
C GLY A 128 -10.70 -4.30 -12.40
N LYS A 129 -11.01 -3.78 -11.23
CA LYS A 129 -11.73 -2.51 -11.04
C LYS A 129 -10.78 -1.37 -10.69
N ALA A 130 -11.24 -0.14 -10.91
CA ALA A 130 -10.47 1.07 -10.60
C ALA A 130 -10.14 1.18 -9.11
N ARG A 131 -8.98 1.75 -8.80
CA ARG A 131 -8.53 2.04 -7.44
C ARG A 131 -9.53 2.93 -6.72
N PRO A 132 -9.88 2.66 -5.45
CA PRO A 132 -10.68 3.58 -4.66
C PRO A 132 -10.03 4.97 -4.57
N ALA A 133 -10.84 6.02 -4.71
CA ALA A 133 -10.40 7.39 -4.49
C ALA A 133 -10.53 7.82 -3.02
N GLU A 134 -11.38 7.13 -2.27
CA GLU A 134 -11.68 7.41 -0.87
C GLU A 134 -11.92 6.11 -0.09
N PHE A 135 -11.83 6.19 1.22
CA PHE A 135 -12.09 5.06 2.12
C PHE A 135 -13.60 4.87 2.28
N SER A 136 -14.20 4.09 1.40
CA SER A 136 -15.63 3.81 1.42
C SER A 136 -15.94 2.41 0.90
N SER A 137 -17.02 1.83 1.41
CA SER A 137 -17.57 0.57 0.93
C SER A 137 -19.07 0.74 0.72
N THR A 138 -19.54 0.47 -0.48
CA THR A 138 -20.96 0.53 -0.86
C THR A 138 -21.32 -0.64 -1.76
N ALA A 139 -22.60 -0.95 -1.88
CA ALA A 139 -23.07 -1.96 -2.82
C ALA A 139 -22.70 -1.61 -4.29
N ALA A 140 -22.64 -0.31 -4.61
CA ALA A 140 -22.31 0.17 -5.96
C ALA A 140 -20.82 0.04 -6.30
N ASN A 141 -19.92 0.35 -5.36
CA ASN A 141 -18.48 0.28 -5.63
C ASN A 141 -17.86 -1.11 -5.37
N GLY A 142 -18.49 -1.95 -4.57
CA GLY A 142 -18.01 -3.29 -4.25
C GLY A 142 -16.69 -3.32 -3.47
N HIS A 143 -16.29 -2.21 -2.86
CA HIS A 143 -15.04 -2.12 -2.14
C HIS A 143 -15.05 -2.89 -0.83
N VAL A 144 -13.86 -3.33 -0.43
CA VAL A 144 -13.57 -3.86 0.91
C VAL A 144 -12.91 -2.75 1.71
N LEU A 145 -13.51 -2.36 2.82
CA LEU A 145 -12.95 -1.38 3.76
C LEU A 145 -12.65 -2.09 5.07
N ALA A 146 -11.39 -2.12 5.45
CA ALA A 146 -10.93 -2.77 6.67
C ALA A 146 -10.14 -1.81 7.56
N VAL A 147 -10.38 -1.90 8.85
CA VAL A 147 -9.54 -1.29 9.89
C VAL A 147 -8.87 -2.41 10.67
N LEU A 148 -7.56 -2.32 10.81
CA LEU A 148 -6.74 -3.33 11.47
C LEU A 148 -5.98 -2.68 12.63
N LYS A 149 -5.77 -3.45 13.69
CA LYS A 149 -4.90 -3.10 14.80
C LYS A 149 -3.68 -4.01 14.83
N ARG A 150 -2.53 -3.43 15.12
CA ARG A 150 -1.31 -4.20 15.32
C ARG A 150 -1.46 -5.09 16.54
N MET A 151 -1.17 -6.37 16.36
CA MET A 151 -1.10 -7.31 17.48
C MET A 151 0.25 -7.14 18.17
N LYS A 152 0.22 -7.03 19.49
CA LYS A 152 1.44 -7.02 20.29
C LYS A 152 2.01 -8.45 20.35
N LYS A 153 3.33 -8.54 20.19
CA LYS A 153 4.06 -9.80 20.42
C LYS A 153 4.06 -10.14 21.91
#